data_4c557a5a5a07165a2c664d2708623310
#
_entry.id   4c557a5a5a07165a2c664d2708623310
#
_cell.length_a   1.000
_cell.length_b   1.000
_cell.length_c   1.000
_cell.angle_alpha   90.00
_cell.angle_beta   90.00
_cell.angle_gamma   90.00
#
_symmetry.space_group_name_H-M   'P 1'
#
loop_
_entity.id
_entity.type
_entity.pdbx_description
1 polymer ?
#
loop_
_entity_poly.entity_id
_entity_poly.type
_entity_poly.pdbx_seq_one_letter_code
_entity_poly.pdbx_strand_id
1 'polypeptide(L)'
;STAFALTTACAVNYPAPSAPLTIKSVVELPDELAETSGLFCEQSGMFSLNDSGNAPVIYRVNYQGEIVERTPLALTNKDWEAITADADAFYIADVGNNKGKREQVEIHKVNRANVNNIETITLKYAGNDATNNIPYAHDFDSEAMVKFDNKLLLFSKSWRTGITHIYQVNEAERVQIISPFASIEGLPGVVTGVDFDQHQKRFVVTGYKSDPFGNFSTFMAQVSKDFTLLDVWPLEHYKQVEGVCVDSQGLYWFSEEATEGRKASLSSASIKR
;
A
#
# COMPACT_ATOMS: atom_id res chain seq x y z
N SER A 1 -35.60 11.03 35.30
CA SER A 1 -34.17 10.67 35.42
C SER A 1 -33.81 9.71 34.28
N THR A 2 -33.25 10.26 33.19
CA THR A 2 -32.78 9.47 32.03
C THR A 2 -31.29 9.25 32.25
N ALA A 3 -30.92 8.00 32.48
CA ALA A 3 -29.51 7.58 32.55
C ALA A 3 -28.96 7.46 31.15
N PHE A 4 -28.01 8.31 30.81
CA PHE A 4 -27.16 8.14 29.62
C PHE A 4 -26.14 7.04 29.92
N ALA A 5 -26.26 5.91 29.24
CA ALA A 5 -25.23 4.89 29.20
C ALA A 5 -24.09 5.40 28.31
N LEU A 6 -22.95 5.76 28.91
CA LEU A 6 -21.69 5.96 28.18
C LEU A 6 -21.22 4.58 27.69
N THR A 7 -21.38 4.32 26.42
CA THR A 7 -20.66 3.22 25.77
C THR A 7 -19.19 3.62 25.65
N THR A 8 -18.36 3.14 26.56
CA THR A 8 -16.90 3.17 26.39
C THR A 8 -16.56 2.29 25.19
N ALA A 9 -16.17 2.92 24.08
CA ALA A 9 -15.52 2.21 22.99
C ALA A 9 -14.27 1.56 23.59
N CYS A 10 -14.18 0.23 23.53
CA CYS A 10 -12.95 -0.49 23.87
C CYS A 10 -11.88 -0.06 22.86
N ALA A 11 -11.02 0.85 23.24
CA ALA A 11 -9.78 1.11 22.54
C ALA A 11 -8.98 -0.20 22.59
N VAL A 12 -8.67 -0.76 21.43
CA VAL A 12 -7.77 -1.90 21.35
C VAL A 12 -6.41 -1.38 21.80
N ASN A 13 -6.00 -1.69 23.02
CA ASN A 13 -4.69 -1.33 23.53
C ASN A 13 -3.66 -2.25 22.88
N TYR A 14 -2.98 -1.77 21.84
CA TYR A 14 -1.77 -2.41 21.35
C TYR A 14 -0.67 -2.24 22.39
N PRO A 15 0.20 -3.25 22.57
CA PRO A 15 1.39 -3.08 23.41
C PRO A 15 2.21 -1.90 22.87
N ALA A 16 2.81 -1.13 23.79
CA ALA A 16 3.68 -0.03 23.40
C ALA A 16 4.79 -0.56 22.47
N PRO A 17 5.07 0.13 21.35
CA PRO A 17 6.08 -0.33 20.41
C PRO A 17 7.48 -0.35 21.06
N SER A 18 8.34 -1.25 20.59
CA SER A 18 9.68 -1.50 21.13
C SER A 18 10.61 -0.29 21.00
N ALA A 19 10.31 0.63 20.10
CA ALA A 19 11.04 1.87 19.88
C ALA A 19 10.10 2.98 19.36
N PRO A 20 10.39 4.26 19.60
CA PRO A 20 9.56 5.36 19.10
C PRO A 20 9.74 5.55 17.60
N LEU A 21 8.63 5.86 16.91
CA LEU A 21 8.63 6.36 15.55
C LEU A 21 8.68 7.89 15.60
N THR A 22 9.60 8.49 14.86
CA THR A 22 9.78 9.96 14.82
C THR A 22 9.62 10.46 13.40
N ILE A 23 8.65 11.34 13.15
CA ILE A 23 8.51 12.05 11.87
C ILE A 23 9.69 13.00 11.71
N LYS A 24 10.36 12.94 10.55
CA LYS A 24 11.54 13.74 10.23
C LYS A 24 11.23 14.89 9.30
N SER A 25 10.36 14.67 8.34
CA SER A 25 9.94 15.67 7.36
C SER A 25 8.52 15.43 6.91
N VAL A 26 7.86 16.50 6.50
CA VAL A 26 6.58 16.49 5.80
C VAL A 26 6.68 17.52 4.71
N VAL A 27 6.45 17.13 3.45
CA VAL A 27 6.42 18.03 2.31
C VAL A 27 5.12 17.83 1.52
N GLU A 28 4.61 18.90 0.94
CA GLU A 28 3.44 18.82 0.06
C GLU A 28 3.85 18.23 -1.29
N LEU A 29 3.00 17.39 -1.85
CA LEU A 29 3.13 16.90 -3.21
C LEU A 29 2.41 17.83 -4.18
N PRO A 30 2.87 17.91 -5.46
CA PRO A 30 2.14 18.63 -6.52
C PRO A 30 0.74 18.06 -6.73
N ASP A 31 -0.19 18.90 -7.20
CA ASP A 31 -1.58 18.51 -7.46
C ASP A 31 -1.71 17.33 -8.46
N GLU A 32 -0.72 17.13 -9.32
CA GLU A 32 -0.63 15.95 -10.19
C GLU A 32 -0.56 14.61 -9.42
N LEU A 33 -0.12 14.63 -8.17
CA LEU A 33 -0.03 13.46 -7.28
C LEU A 33 -1.07 13.53 -6.15
N ALA A 34 -2.21 14.18 -6.40
CA ALA A 34 -3.27 14.31 -5.41
C ALA A 34 -3.82 12.96 -4.93
N GLU A 35 -3.82 11.96 -5.79
CA GLU A 35 -4.32 10.60 -5.52
C GLU A 35 -3.16 9.58 -5.54
N THR A 36 -2.03 9.94 -4.91
CA THR A 36 -0.85 9.06 -4.80
C THR A 36 -1.22 7.73 -4.13
N SER A 37 -0.94 6.61 -4.80
CA SER A 37 -1.37 5.27 -4.36
C SER A 37 -0.23 4.29 -4.11
N GLY A 38 0.99 4.57 -4.49
CA GLY A 38 2.12 3.67 -4.25
C GLY A 38 3.46 4.38 -4.25
N LEU A 39 4.43 3.81 -3.54
CA LEU A 39 5.80 4.30 -3.48
C LEU A 39 6.82 3.17 -3.66
N PHE A 40 7.89 3.47 -4.40
CA PHE A 40 9.10 2.66 -4.46
C PHE A 40 10.32 3.56 -4.33
N CYS A 41 11.11 3.38 -3.26
CA CYS A 41 12.29 4.19 -2.96
C CYS A 41 13.53 3.73 -3.73
N GLU A 42 14.29 4.68 -4.26
CA GLU A 42 15.62 4.51 -4.80
C GLU A 42 16.62 5.50 -4.18
N GLN A 43 17.91 5.41 -4.54
CA GLN A 43 18.96 6.24 -3.95
C GLN A 43 18.69 7.75 -4.10
N SER A 44 18.15 8.17 -5.25
CA SER A 44 17.99 9.60 -5.60
C SER A 44 16.55 10.10 -5.55
N GLY A 45 15.64 9.35 -4.94
CA GLY A 45 14.22 9.68 -4.88
C GLY A 45 13.37 8.44 -4.89
N MET A 46 12.15 8.57 -5.35
CA MET A 46 11.19 7.48 -5.39
C MET A 46 10.33 7.52 -6.65
N PHE A 47 9.69 6.41 -6.94
CA PHE A 47 8.65 6.32 -7.95
C PHE A 47 7.28 6.26 -7.26
N SER A 48 6.33 6.92 -7.87
CA SER A 48 4.93 6.95 -7.44
C SER A 48 3.99 6.85 -8.63
N LEU A 49 2.73 6.58 -8.35
CA LEU A 49 1.64 6.57 -9.31
C LEU A 49 0.38 7.09 -8.64
N ASN A 50 -0.65 7.36 -9.42
CA ASN A 50 -1.97 7.73 -8.90
C ASN A 50 -2.95 6.57 -9.05
N ASP A 51 -3.96 6.59 -8.21
CA ASP A 51 -5.12 5.71 -8.19
C ASP A 51 -5.97 5.82 -9.47
N SER A 52 -7.07 5.11 -9.50
CA SER A 52 -8.03 4.98 -10.59
C SER A 52 -8.53 6.33 -11.14
N GLY A 53 -8.84 6.33 -12.45
CA GLY A 53 -9.32 7.54 -13.13
C GLY A 53 -8.24 8.54 -13.54
N ASN A 54 -7.00 8.33 -13.13
CA ASN A 54 -5.85 9.14 -13.51
C ASN A 54 -5.14 8.60 -14.75
N ALA A 55 -4.30 9.43 -15.36
CA ALA A 55 -3.45 9.02 -16.47
C ALA A 55 -2.48 7.90 -16.04
N PRO A 56 -2.17 6.93 -16.93
CA PRO A 56 -1.24 5.84 -16.64
C PRO A 56 0.22 6.34 -16.72
N VAL A 57 0.68 6.98 -15.65
CA VAL A 57 1.99 7.61 -15.57
C VAL A 57 2.74 7.10 -14.35
N ILE A 58 4.00 6.71 -14.53
CA ILE A 58 4.96 6.56 -13.44
C ILE A 58 5.61 7.92 -13.22
N TYR A 59 5.53 8.43 -12.00
CA TYR A 59 6.17 9.67 -11.58
C TYR A 59 7.46 9.37 -10.83
N ARG A 60 8.55 10.01 -11.21
CA ARG A 60 9.77 10.04 -10.39
C ARG A 60 9.75 11.31 -9.56
N VAL A 61 9.85 11.15 -8.25
CA VAL A 61 9.75 12.21 -7.26
C VAL A 61 11.04 12.26 -6.46
N ASN A 62 11.62 13.43 -6.27
CA ASN A 62 12.77 13.56 -5.37
C ASN A 62 12.32 13.59 -3.89
N TYR A 63 13.27 13.49 -2.97
CA TYR A 63 12.98 13.51 -1.53
C TYR A 63 12.50 14.87 -0.99
N GLN A 64 12.42 15.90 -1.83
CA GLN A 64 11.81 17.19 -1.55
C GLN A 64 10.32 17.26 -2.01
N GLY A 65 9.81 16.16 -2.59
CA GLY A 65 8.42 16.08 -3.06
C GLY A 65 8.20 16.66 -4.47
N GLU A 66 9.27 16.97 -5.21
CA GLU A 66 9.17 17.53 -6.56
C GLU A 66 9.15 16.42 -7.61
N ILE A 67 8.25 16.51 -8.60
CA ILE A 67 8.24 15.61 -9.75
C ILE A 67 9.42 15.97 -10.67
N VAL A 68 10.35 15.06 -10.83
CA VAL A 68 11.54 15.24 -11.68
C VAL A 68 11.41 14.55 -13.03
N GLU A 69 10.52 13.56 -13.15
CA GLU A 69 10.27 12.85 -14.40
C GLU A 69 8.83 12.30 -14.44
N ARG A 70 8.27 12.23 -15.64
CA ARG A 70 6.96 11.62 -15.93
C ARG A 70 7.14 10.62 -17.05
N THR A 71 6.78 9.37 -16.79
CA THR A 71 6.85 8.28 -17.77
C THR A 71 5.44 7.80 -18.08
N PRO A 72 4.80 8.30 -19.14
CA PRO A 72 3.50 7.80 -19.57
C PRO A 72 3.64 6.39 -20.15
N LEU A 73 2.68 5.53 -19.87
CA LEU A 73 2.63 4.15 -20.31
C LEU A 73 1.47 3.90 -21.27
N ALA A 74 1.66 2.97 -22.21
CA ALA A 74 0.62 2.51 -23.11
C ALA A 74 -0.31 1.50 -22.41
N LEU A 75 -0.92 1.92 -21.29
CA LEU A 75 -1.81 1.16 -20.43
C LEU A 75 -3.08 1.95 -20.14
N THR A 76 -4.03 1.30 -19.50
CA THR A 76 -5.17 1.95 -18.85
C THR A 76 -5.02 1.79 -17.36
N ASN A 77 -5.10 2.88 -16.62
CA ASN A 77 -5.22 2.84 -15.17
C ASN A 77 -6.67 2.51 -14.81
N LYS A 78 -6.95 1.25 -14.49
CA LYS A 78 -8.28 0.81 -14.03
C LYS A 78 -8.43 1.09 -12.54
N ASP A 79 -7.42 0.63 -11.75
CA ASP A 79 -7.38 0.80 -10.29
C ASP A 79 -5.97 0.48 -9.80
N TRP A 80 -5.02 1.40 -10.09
CA TRP A 80 -3.61 1.24 -9.74
C TRP A 80 -3.38 1.53 -8.26
N GLU A 81 -2.82 0.57 -7.54
CA GLU A 81 -2.70 0.63 -6.09
C GLU A 81 -1.25 0.60 -5.59
N ALA A 82 -0.35 -0.04 -6.31
CA ALA A 82 1.03 -0.18 -5.85
C ALA A 82 2.03 -0.18 -6.99
N ILE A 83 3.25 0.23 -6.66
CA ILE A 83 4.42 0.10 -7.52
C ILE A 83 5.58 -0.48 -6.72
N THR A 84 6.29 -1.43 -7.30
CA THR A 84 7.58 -1.93 -6.84
C THR A 84 8.49 -2.16 -8.02
N ALA A 85 9.77 -2.42 -7.81
CA ALA A 85 10.70 -2.66 -8.90
C ALA A 85 11.85 -3.59 -8.50
N ASP A 86 12.51 -4.12 -9.50
CA ASP A 86 13.86 -4.66 -9.42
C ASP A 86 14.79 -3.90 -10.40
N ALA A 87 15.95 -4.45 -10.70
CA ALA A 87 16.90 -3.81 -11.60
C ALA A 87 16.37 -3.68 -13.04
N ASP A 88 15.52 -4.59 -13.48
CA ASP A 88 15.09 -4.75 -14.87
C ASP A 88 13.68 -4.23 -15.15
N ALA A 89 12.79 -4.23 -14.16
CA ALA A 89 11.39 -3.90 -14.37
C ALA A 89 10.75 -3.14 -13.20
N PHE A 90 9.78 -2.28 -13.55
CA PHE A 90 8.73 -1.85 -12.63
C PHE A 90 7.59 -2.86 -12.66
N TYR A 91 6.95 -3.04 -11.53
CA TYR A 91 5.73 -3.82 -11.37
C TYR A 91 4.64 -2.89 -10.85
N ILE A 92 3.56 -2.75 -11.62
CA ILE A 92 2.42 -1.91 -11.28
C ILE A 92 1.24 -2.83 -10.99
N ALA A 93 0.66 -2.70 -9.81
CA ALA A 93 -0.47 -3.47 -9.37
C ALA A 93 -1.79 -2.74 -9.73
N ASP A 94 -2.44 -3.17 -10.78
CA ASP A 94 -3.82 -2.78 -11.15
C ASP A 94 -4.79 -3.77 -10.49
N VAL A 95 -4.93 -3.64 -9.17
CA VAL A 95 -5.52 -4.68 -8.32
C VAL A 95 -6.65 -4.19 -7.42
N GLY A 96 -6.92 -2.88 -7.39
CA GLY A 96 -8.02 -2.34 -6.62
C GLY A 96 -9.36 -2.97 -6.98
N ASN A 97 -10.10 -3.38 -5.96
CA ASN A 97 -11.37 -4.09 -6.11
C ASN A 97 -12.29 -3.87 -4.90
N ASN A 98 -12.31 -2.69 -4.34
CA ASN A 98 -13.07 -2.36 -3.13
C ASN A 98 -14.58 -2.67 -3.26
N LYS A 99 -15.14 -2.61 -4.47
CA LYS A 99 -16.52 -3.01 -4.77
C LYS A 99 -16.71 -4.52 -4.89
N GLY A 100 -15.63 -5.30 -5.01
CA GLY A 100 -15.67 -6.76 -5.15
C GLY A 100 -16.18 -7.26 -6.49
N LYS A 101 -16.24 -6.43 -7.52
CA LYS A 101 -16.88 -6.75 -8.82
C LYS A 101 -15.90 -7.15 -9.91
N ARG A 102 -14.60 -7.09 -9.64
CA ARG A 102 -13.58 -7.57 -10.57
C ARG A 102 -13.38 -9.09 -10.41
N GLU A 103 -13.62 -9.84 -11.46
CA GLU A 103 -13.35 -11.29 -11.50
C GLU A 103 -11.84 -11.58 -11.59
N GLN A 104 -11.10 -10.63 -12.14
CA GLN A 104 -9.66 -10.68 -12.31
C GLN A 104 -9.04 -9.30 -12.14
N VAL A 105 -7.81 -9.28 -11.64
CA VAL A 105 -6.97 -8.10 -11.49
C VAL A 105 -5.65 -8.32 -12.23
N GLU A 106 -4.84 -7.29 -12.38
CA GLU A 106 -3.66 -7.34 -13.26
C GLU A 106 -2.43 -6.78 -12.57
N ILE A 107 -1.27 -7.33 -12.89
CA ILE A 107 0.03 -6.72 -12.62
C ILE A 107 0.72 -6.47 -13.95
N HIS A 108 1.18 -5.24 -14.15
CA HIS A 108 1.92 -4.85 -15.34
C HIS A 108 3.41 -4.81 -15.03
N LYS A 109 4.17 -5.67 -15.72
CA LYS A 109 5.63 -5.68 -15.68
C LYS A 109 6.15 -4.80 -16.82
N VAL A 110 6.75 -3.67 -16.47
CA VAL A 110 7.24 -2.65 -17.40
C VAL A 110 8.75 -2.68 -17.42
N ASN A 111 9.35 -2.97 -18.57
CA ASN A 111 10.80 -3.01 -18.69
C ASN A 111 11.41 -1.60 -18.50
N ARG A 112 12.35 -1.45 -17.58
CA ARG A 112 12.94 -0.14 -17.23
C ARG A 112 13.79 0.47 -18.35
N ALA A 113 14.45 -0.36 -19.15
CA ALA A 113 15.24 0.10 -20.29
C ALA A 113 14.39 0.46 -21.52
N ASN A 114 13.19 -0.11 -21.63
CA ASN A 114 12.23 0.18 -22.69
C ASN A 114 10.80 0.06 -22.15
N VAL A 115 10.24 1.17 -21.71
CA VAL A 115 8.91 1.25 -21.09
C VAL A 115 7.75 0.89 -22.02
N ASN A 116 7.99 0.76 -23.33
CA ASN A 116 7.03 0.23 -24.28
C ASN A 116 6.95 -1.30 -24.26
N ASN A 117 7.91 -1.97 -23.64
CA ASN A 117 7.90 -3.41 -23.44
C ASN A 117 7.19 -3.72 -22.13
N ILE A 118 5.90 -4.02 -22.22
CA ILE A 118 5.00 -4.26 -21.10
C ILE A 118 4.44 -5.68 -21.20
N GLU A 119 4.52 -6.41 -20.11
CA GLU A 119 3.93 -7.72 -19.93
C GLU A 119 2.85 -7.64 -18.86
N THR A 120 1.67 -8.20 -19.10
CA THR A 120 0.57 -8.23 -18.16
C THR A 120 0.37 -9.62 -17.59
N ILE A 121 0.30 -9.72 -16.27
CA ILE A 121 -0.02 -10.91 -15.50
C ILE A 121 -1.45 -10.74 -14.98
N THR A 122 -2.34 -11.66 -15.38
CA THR A 122 -3.73 -11.67 -14.94
C THR A 122 -3.89 -12.60 -13.73
N LEU A 123 -4.47 -12.10 -12.67
CA LEU A 123 -4.68 -12.81 -11.42
C LEU A 123 -6.16 -13.00 -11.15
N LYS A 124 -6.52 -14.20 -10.68
CA LYS A 124 -7.84 -14.51 -10.12
C LYS A 124 -7.65 -14.99 -8.68
N TYR A 125 -8.36 -14.37 -7.75
CA TYR A 125 -8.34 -14.87 -6.36
C TYR A 125 -9.17 -16.15 -6.25
N ALA A 126 -8.59 -17.20 -5.69
CA ALA A 126 -9.32 -18.42 -5.41
C ALA A 126 -10.51 -18.12 -4.46
N GLY A 127 -11.69 -18.57 -4.85
CA GLY A 127 -12.92 -18.36 -4.08
C GLY A 127 -13.57 -16.97 -4.25
N ASN A 128 -13.04 -16.10 -5.11
CA ASN A 128 -13.68 -14.82 -5.41
C ASN A 128 -14.99 -15.04 -6.19
N ASP A 129 -16.08 -14.51 -5.66
CA ASP A 129 -17.38 -14.48 -6.34
C ASP A 129 -17.81 -13.03 -6.58
N ALA A 130 -17.36 -12.47 -7.70
CA ALA A 130 -17.62 -11.08 -8.07
C ALA A 130 -19.11 -10.73 -8.19
N THR A 131 -19.97 -11.72 -8.41
CA THR A 131 -21.42 -11.52 -8.49
C THR A 131 -22.01 -11.25 -7.10
N ASN A 132 -21.59 -12.02 -6.08
CA ASN A 132 -22.18 -11.99 -4.75
C ASN A 132 -21.39 -11.16 -3.73
N ASN A 133 -20.17 -10.70 -4.04
CA ASN A 133 -19.42 -9.84 -3.15
C ASN A 133 -20.20 -8.56 -2.81
N ILE A 134 -20.15 -8.19 -1.53
CA ILE A 134 -20.71 -6.93 -1.03
C ILE A 134 -19.57 -5.89 -1.02
N PRO A 135 -19.77 -4.69 -1.60
CA PRO A 135 -18.77 -3.63 -1.57
C PRO A 135 -18.27 -3.33 -0.14
N TYR A 136 -16.94 -3.20 0.03
CA TYR A 136 -16.27 -2.96 1.31
C TYR A 136 -16.57 -4.01 2.40
N ALA A 137 -16.99 -5.22 2.01
CA ALA A 137 -17.33 -6.31 2.94
C ALA A 137 -16.87 -7.68 2.42
N HIS A 138 -15.76 -7.73 1.73
CA HIS A 138 -15.10 -8.93 1.22
C HIS A 138 -13.57 -8.83 1.41
N ASP A 139 -12.84 -9.90 1.10
CA ASP A 139 -11.38 -9.97 1.28
C ASP A 139 -10.61 -10.15 -0.06
N PHE A 140 -11.25 -9.82 -1.19
CA PHE A 140 -10.70 -9.95 -2.55
C PHE A 140 -10.32 -8.58 -3.15
N ASP A 141 -9.71 -7.74 -2.32
CA ASP A 141 -9.14 -6.46 -2.66
C ASP A 141 -7.67 -6.44 -2.27
N SER A 142 -6.83 -5.69 -2.95
CA SER A 142 -5.42 -5.56 -2.64
C SER A 142 -4.94 -4.16 -2.97
N GLU A 143 -4.01 -3.63 -2.18
CA GLU A 143 -3.44 -2.30 -2.37
C GLU A 143 -1.92 -2.22 -2.18
N ALA A 144 -1.29 -3.29 -1.73
CA ALA A 144 0.14 -3.25 -1.44
C ALA A 144 0.88 -4.40 -2.12
N MET A 145 2.06 -4.10 -2.64
CA MET A 145 2.90 -5.07 -3.34
C MET A 145 4.37 -4.75 -3.12
N VAL A 146 5.18 -5.78 -2.95
CA VAL A 146 6.63 -5.65 -2.79
C VAL A 146 7.39 -6.74 -3.54
N LYS A 147 8.51 -6.37 -4.13
CA LYS A 147 9.52 -7.33 -4.64
C LYS A 147 10.46 -7.67 -3.50
N PHE A 148 10.41 -8.91 -3.03
CA PHE A 148 11.21 -9.39 -1.90
C PHE A 148 11.78 -10.77 -2.20
N ASP A 149 13.10 -10.95 -2.03
CA ASP A 149 13.80 -12.22 -2.22
C ASP A 149 13.46 -12.90 -3.57
N ASN A 150 13.52 -12.12 -4.65
CA ASN A 150 13.11 -12.50 -6.02
C ASN A 150 11.65 -12.96 -6.16
N LYS A 151 10.81 -12.71 -5.16
CA LYS A 151 9.38 -12.99 -5.17
C LYS A 151 8.59 -11.71 -5.30
N LEU A 152 7.50 -11.76 -6.04
CA LEU A 152 6.53 -10.68 -6.09
C LEU A 152 5.38 -11.03 -5.14
N LEU A 153 5.26 -10.25 -4.07
CA LEU A 153 4.29 -10.47 -3.01
C LEU A 153 3.20 -9.41 -3.07
N LEU A 154 1.95 -9.85 -3.10
CA LEU A 154 0.75 -9.02 -3.08
C LEU A 154 0.04 -9.18 -1.74
N PHE A 155 -0.36 -8.06 -1.13
CA PHE A 155 -0.99 -8.00 0.19
C PHE A 155 -2.46 -7.56 0.02
N SER A 156 -3.38 -8.33 0.58
CA SER A 156 -4.80 -7.99 0.51
C SER A 156 -5.18 -6.81 1.39
N LYS A 157 -6.21 -6.09 0.94
CA LYS A 157 -6.98 -5.12 1.73
C LYS A 157 -8.27 -5.80 2.16
N SER A 158 -8.21 -6.50 3.28
CA SER A 158 -9.28 -7.40 3.72
C SER A 158 -10.33 -6.65 4.54
N TRP A 159 -11.36 -6.19 3.86
CA TRP A 159 -12.44 -5.39 4.45
C TRP A 159 -13.29 -6.16 5.46
N ARG A 160 -13.55 -7.44 5.18
CA ARG A 160 -14.45 -8.26 5.99
C ARG A 160 -13.80 -8.81 7.24
N THR A 161 -12.62 -9.41 7.11
CA THR A 161 -11.96 -10.13 8.21
C THR A 161 -10.91 -9.29 8.93
N GLY A 162 -10.35 -8.27 8.28
CA GLY A 162 -9.18 -7.53 8.76
C GLY A 162 -7.88 -8.34 8.73
N ILE A 163 -7.92 -9.57 8.23
CA ILE A 163 -6.73 -10.44 8.08
C ILE A 163 -6.09 -10.13 6.73
N THR A 164 -4.87 -9.64 6.74
CA THR A 164 -4.13 -9.40 5.50
C THR A 164 -3.60 -10.71 4.95
N HIS A 165 -4.11 -11.14 3.81
CA HIS A 165 -3.63 -12.30 3.08
C HIS A 165 -2.44 -11.92 2.21
N ILE A 166 -1.47 -12.83 2.09
CA ILE A 166 -0.27 -12.65 1.28
C ILE A 166 -0.26 -13.67 0.17
N TYR A 167 -0.19 -13.17 -1.07
CA TYR A 167 -0.14 -13.96 -2.28
C TYR A 167 1.24 -13.86 -2.90
N GLN A 168 1.78 -14.97 -3.38
CA GLN A 168 2.96 -14.97 -4.22
C GLN A 168 2.54 -15.03 -5.68
N VAL A 169 3.00 -14.07 -6.47
CA VAL A 169 2.73 -14.02 -7.92
C VAL A 169 3.87 -14.67 -8.68
N ASN A 170 3.54 -15.62 -9.54
CA ASN A 170 4.50 -16.24 -10.44
C ASN A 170 4.67 -15.37 -11.70
N GLU A 171 5.82 -14.72 -11.83
CA GLU A 171 6.09 -13.81 -12.95
C GLU A 171 6.17 -14.49 -14.32
N ALA A 172 6.41 -15.79 -14.35
CA ALA A 172 6.46 -16.58 -15.60
C ALA A 172 5.09 -17.02 -16.12
N GLU A 173 4.04 -16.90 -15.32
CA GLU A 173 2.70 -17.35 -15.64
C GLU A 173 1.77 -16.18 -15.94
N ARG A 174 1.28 -16.07 -17.16
CA ARG A 174 0.49 -14.92 -17.61
C ARG A 174 -0.94 -14.87 -17.06
N VAL A 175 -1.52 -16.00 -16.74
CA VAL A 175 -2.86 -16.10 -16.14
C VAL A 175 -2.80 -17.13 -15.04
N GLN A 176 -3.11 -16.74 -13.81
CA GLN A 176 -3.02 -17.63 -12.67
C GLN A 176 -4.14 -17.41 -11.65
N ILE A 177 -4.49 -18.48 -10.97
CA ILE A 177 -5.37 -18.45 -9.81
C ILE A 177 -4.47 -18.43 -8.58
N ILE A 178 -4.61 -17.41 -7.74
CA ILE A 178 -3.78 -17.22 -6.55
C ILE A 178 -4.56 -17.54 -5.28
N SER A 179 -3.88 -18.22 -4.35
CA SER A 179 -4.36 -18.49 -3.01
C SER A 179 -3.37 -17.91 -1.99
N PRO A 180 -3.81 -17.48 -0.81
CA PRO A 180 -2.89 -17.01 0.23
C PRO A 180 -1.93 -18.12 0.65
N PHE A 181 -0.64 -17.81 0.76
CA PHE A 181 0.34 -18.73 1.35
C PHE A 181 0.70 -18.34 2.77
N ALA A 182 0.38 -17.12 3.19
CA ALA A 182 0.57 -16.59 4.53
C ALA A 182 -0.48 -15.51 4.83
N SER A 183 -0.53 -15.07 6.08
CA SER A 183 -1.40 -14.00 6.53
C SER A 183 -0.75 -13.19 7.66
N ILE A 184 -1.17 -11.94 7.81
CA ILE A 184 -0.86 -11.10 8.96
C ILE A 184 -2.15 -10.88 9.74
N GLU A 185 -2.13 -11.26 11.00
CA GLU A 185 -3.24 -11.06 11.94
C GLU A 185 -2.92 -9.94 12.94
N GLY A 186 -3.94 -9.33 13.50
CA GLY A 186 -3.81 -8.36 14.58
C GLY A 186 -3.47 -6.94 14.16
N LEU A 187 -3.45 -6.62 12.86
CA LEU A 187 -3.31 -5.25 12.39
C LEU A 187 -4.53 -4.40 12.78
N PRO A 188 -4.34 -3.07 13.04
CA PRO A 188 -5.43 -2.19 13.46
C PRO A 188 -6.49 -1.95 12.38
N GLY A 189 -6.16 -2.17 11.13
CA GLY A 189 -7.01 -1.89 9.97
C GLY A 189 -6.52 -2.59 8.73
N VAL A 190 -6.94 -2.09 7.57
CA VAL A 190 -6.56 -2.62 6.26
C VAL A 190 -5.19 -2.11 5.83
N VAL A 191 -4.43 -2.94 5.12
CA VAL A 191 -3.09 -2.58 4.58
C VAL A 191 -3.25 -1.86 3.26
N THR A 192 -2.51 -0.76 3.10
CA THR A 192 -2.49 0.08 1.89
C THR A 192 -1.09 0.24 1.30
N GLY A 193 -0.04 -0.06 2.05
CA GLY A 193 1.33 0.00 1.56
C GLY A 193 2.23 -1.02 2.25
N VAL A 194 3.27 -1.45 1.54
CA VAL A 194 4.28 -2.39 2.08
C VAL A 194 5.64 -2.14 1.42
N ASP A 195 6.69 -2.27 2.21
CA ASP A 195 8.06 -2.43 1.72
C ASP A 195 8.88 -3.30 2.66
N PHE A 196 10.08 -3.67 2.26
CA PHE A 196 10.99 -4.46 3.08
C PHE A 196 12.20 -3.65 3.53
N ASP A 197 12.32 -3.48 4.84
CA ASP A 197 13.46 -2.84 5.47
C ASP A 197 14.67 -3.79 5.48
N GLN A 198 15.63 -3.53 4.59
CA GLN A 198 16.85 -4.33 4.48
C GLN A 198 17.80 -4.16 5.70
N HIS A 199 17.70 -3.04 6.41
CA HIS A 199 18.53 -2.78 7.60
C HIS A 199 18.02 -3.57 8.81
N GLN A 200 16.71 -3.55 9.04
CA GLN A 200 16.08 -4.22 10.17
C GLN A 200 15.58 -5.64 9.85
N LYS A 201 15.67 -6.06 8.58
CA LYS A 201 15.25 -7.39 8.08
C LYS A 201 13.79 -7.72 8.41
N ARG A 202 12.90 -6.79 8.14
CA ARG A 202 11.45 -6.91 8.36
C ARG A 202 10.65 -6.13 7.34
N PHE A 203 9.39 -6.50 7.17
CA PHE A 203 8.46 -5.68 6.41
C PHE A 203 8.01 -4.47 7.23
N VAL A 204 7.77 -3.37 6.55
CA VAL A 204 7.01 -2.23 7.04
C VAL A 204 5.71 -2.17 6.25
N VAL A 205 4.60 -1.97 6.94
CA VAL A 205 3.28 -1.79 6.33
C VAL A 205 2.64 -0.52 6.85
N THR A 206 1.85 0.12 6.02
CA THR A 206 0.96 1.21 6.38
C THR A 206 -0.48 0.81 6.11
N GLY A 207 -1.40 1.47 6.74
CA GLY A 207 -2.80 1.25 6.53
C GLY A 207 -3.68 2.11 7.42
N TYR A 208 -4.98 1.90 7.34
CA TYR A 208 -5.95 2.63 8.14
C TYR A 208 -7.19 1.79 8.44
N LYS A 209 -7.94 2.26 9.42
CA LYS A 209 -9.32 1.89 9.69
C LYS A 209 -10.18 3.14 9.54
N SER A 210 -11.22 3.06 8.76
CA SER A 210 -12.24 4.12 8.67
C SER A 210 -13.49 3.70 9.44
N ASP A 211 -14.19 4.67 9.98
CA ASP A 211 -15.51 4.48 10.58
C ASP A 211 -16.61 5.01 9.65
N PRO A 212 -17.91 4.70 9.92
CA PRO A 212 -19.03 5.17 9.10
C PRO A 212 -19.19 6.71 9.08
N PHE A 213 -18.50 7.43 9.96
CA PHE A 213 -18.54 8.89 10.05
C PHE A 213 -17.38 9.55 9.29
N GLY A 214 -16.54 8.75 8.60
CA GLY A 214 -15.40 9.25 7.82
C GLY A 214 -14.17 9.59 8.66
N ASN A 215 -14.08 9.11 9.91
CA ASN A 215 -12.84 9.22 10.69
C ASN A 215 -11.88 8.11 10.30
N PHE A 216 -10.59 8.45 10.28
CA PHE A 216 -9.49 7.54 9.98
C PHE A 216 -8.62 7.33 11.22
N SER A 217 -8.24 6.09 11.46
CA SER A 217 -7.17 5.69 12.38
C SER A 217 -6.06 5.05 11.57
N THR A 218 -5.04 5.83 11.27
CA THR A 218 -3.94 5.46 10.38
C THR A 218 -2.77 4.90 11.19
N PHE A 219 -2.09 3.91 10.67
CA PHE A 219 -1.00 3.24 11.36
C PHE A 219 0.16 2.90 10.42
N MET A 220 1.32 2.72 11.04
CA MET A 220 2.47 2.02 10.48
C MET A 220 2.76 0.82 11.38
N ALA A 221 3.16 -0.29 10.79
CA ALA A 221 3.53 -1.48 11.55
C ALA A 221 4.79 -2.14 10.98
N GLN A 222 5.52 -2.84 11.83
CA GLN A 222 6.60 -3.74 11.42
C GLN A 222 6.14 -5.18 11.57
N VAL A 223 6.50 -5.99 10.58
CA VAL A 223 6.13 -7.40 10.46
C VAL A 223 7.39 -8.20 10.14
N SER A 224 7.58 -9.32 10.81
CA SER A 224 8.73 -10.20 10.58
C SER A 224 8.69 -10.86 9.18
N LYS A 225 9.79 -11.54 8.81
CA LYS A 225 9.86 -12.26 7.52
C LYS A 225 8.87 -13.43 7.42
N ASP A 226 8.41 -13.94 8.53
CA ASP A 226 7.39 -14.99 8.64
C ASP A 226 5.97 -14.41 8.85
N PHE A 227 5.81 -13.11 8.60
CA PHE A 227 4.54 -12.38 8.67
C PHE A 227 3.91 -12.29 10.05
N THR A 228 4.71 -12.34 11.11
CA THR A 228 4.27 -12.08 12.47
C THR A 228 4.34 -10.57 12.77
N LEU A 229 3.25 -10.01 13.29
CA LEU A 229 3.19 -8.60 13.72
C LEU A 229 4.17 -8.36 14.87
N LEU A 230 5.02 -7.35 14.74
CA LEU A 230 6.06 -6.99 15.73
C LEU A 230 5.71 -5.74 16.51
N ASP A 231 5.55 -4.63 15.81
CA ASP A 231 5.30 -3.31 16.38
C ASP A 231 4.22 -2.57 15.58
N VAL A 232 3.44 -1.73 16.24
CA VAL A 232 2.43 -0.85 15.65
C VAL A 232 2.59 0.56 16.19
N TRP A 233 2.60 1.55 15.31
CA TRP A 233 2.61 2.97 15.65
C TRP A 233 1.38 3.65 15.06
N PRO A 234 0.60 4.41 15.84
CA PRO A 234 -0.41 5.29 15.28
C PRO A 234 0.27 6.41 14.49
N LEU A 235 -0.25 6.72 13.32
CA LEU A 235 0.11 7.90 12.54
C LEU A 235 -0.96 8.97 12.80
N GLU A 236 -0.81 9.70 13.90
CA GLU A 236 -1.75 10.74 14.28
C GLU A 236 -1.73 11.88 13.25
N HIS A 237 -2.90 12.46 12.96
CA HIS A 237 -3.10 13.53 11.97
C HIS A 237 -3.00 13.10 10.49
N TYR A 238 -2.73 11.83 10.20
CA TYR A 238 -2.81 11.26 8.86
C TYR A 238 -4.15 10.55 8.65
N LYS A 239 -4.63 10.54 7.41
CA LYS A 239 -5.88 9.87 7.02
C LYS A 239 -5.60 8.71 6.08
N GLN A 240 -5.53 8.99 4.78
CA GLN A 240 -5.34 7.99 3.73
C GLN A 240 -3.87 7.93 3.32
N VAL A 241 -3.09 7.19 4.09
CA VAL A 241 -1.71 6.84 3.73
C VAL A 241 -1.78 5.61 2.83
N GLU A 242 -1.35 5.76 1.57
CA GLU A 242 -1.53 4.75 0.52
C GLU A 242 -0.22 4.14 0.05
N GLY A 243 0.90 4.76 0.28
CA GLY A 243 2.21 4.24 -0.12
C GLY A 243 3.24 4.31 0.99
N VAL A 244 4.14 3.33 1.06
CA VAL A 244 5.30 3.33 1.93
C VAL A 244 6.50 2.73 1.20
N CYS A 245 7.68 3.30 1.40
CA CYS A 245 8.94 2.68 1.00
C CYS A 245 10.08 3.01 1.98
N VAL A 246 11.12 2.20 1.97
CA VAL A 246 12.31 2.36 2.82
C VAL A 246 13.48 2.79 1.93
N ASP A 247 14.11 3.91 2.26
CA ASP A 247 15.25 4.38 1.49
C ASP A 247 16.56 3.67 1.90
N SER A 248 17.64 3.96 1.17
CA SER A 248 18.96 3.37 1.42
C SER A 248 19.57 3.74 2.79
N GLN A 249 19.02 4.76 3.46
CA GLN A 249 19.43 5.19 4.79
C GLN A 249 18.57 4.57 5.91
N GLY A 250 17.55 3.80 5.55
CA GLY A 250 16.60 3.20 6.48
C GLY A 250 15.53 4.16 6.99
N LEU A 251 15.30 5.29 6.32
CA LEU A 251 14.14 6.13 6.56
C LEU A 251 12.91 5.53 5.89
N TYR A 252 11.79 5.61 6.56
CA TYR A 252 10.48 5.21 6.06
C TYR A 252 9.79 6.41 5.44
N TRP A 253 9.55 6.34 4.15
CA TRP A 253 8.81 7.35 3.39
C TRP A 253 7.41 6.85 3.16
N PHE A 254 6.41 7.71 3.38
CA PHE A 254 5.02 7.37 3.13
C PHE A 254 4.27 8.56 2.56
N SER A 255 3.31 8.27 1.69
CA SER A 255 2.49 9.27 1.03
C SER A 255 1.06 9.22 1.52
N GLU A 256 0.45 10.39 1.62
CA GLU A 256 -0.95 10.59 1.98
C GLU A 256 -1.67 11.30 0.84
N GLU A 257 -2.83 10.80 0.44
CA GLU A 257 -3.67 11.43 -0.56
C GLU A 257 -4.17 12.82 -0.12
N ALA A 258 -4.51 13.64 -1.13
CA ALA A 258 -5.18 14.90 -0.88
C ALA A 258 -6.58 14.67 -0.29
N THR A 259 -6.95 15.52 0.64
CA THR A 259 -8.29 15.58 1.21
C THR A 259 -8.83 17.00 1.08
N GLU A 260 -10.12 17.21 1.37
CA GLU A 260 -10.70 18.55 1.34
C GLU A 260 -9.88 19.52 2.21
N GLY A 261 -9.38 20.58 1.59
CA GLY A 261 -8.57 21.62 2.24
C GLY A 261 -7.12 21.22 2.56
N ARG A 262 -6.65 20.03 2.12
CA ARG A 262 -5.30 19.54 2.38
C ARG A 262 -4.71 18.86 1.15
N LYS A 263 -3.53 19.30 0.73
CA LYS A 263 -2.80 18.67 -0.37
C LYS A 263 -2.27 17.30 0.00
N ALA A 264 -2.02 16.48 -1.02
CA ALA A 264 -1.25 15.26 -0.84
C ALA A 264 0.12 15.57 -0.24
N SER A 265 0.63 14.68 0.57
CA SER A 265 1.89 14.88 1.28
C SER A 265 2.80 13.66 1.20
N LEU A 266 4.10 13.93 1.30
CA LEU A 266 5.16 12.95 1.45
C LEU A 266 5.84 13.19 2.79
N SER A 267 5.85 12.18 3.63
CA SER A 267 6.45 12.24 4.96
C SER A 267 7.58 11.24 5.09
N SER A 268 8.58 11.57 5.91
CA SER A 268 9.61 10.61 6.30
C SER A 268 9.62 10.40 7.80
N ALA A 269 9.93 9.17 8.21
CA ALA A 269 10.01 8.77 9.60
C ALA A 269 11.22 7.87 9.87
N SER A 270 11.70 7.89 11.11
CA SER A 270 12.70 6.95 11.59
C SER A 270 12.21 6.21 12.82
N ILE A 271 12.63 4.97 12.96
CA ILE A 271 12.48 4.17 14.17
C ILE A 271 13.90 4.00 14.74
N LYS A 272 14.17 4.66 15.85
CA LYS A 272 15.46 4.52 16.53
C LYS A 272 15.38 3.36 17.51
N ARG A 273 16.21 2.37 17.32
CA ARG A 273 16.51 1.31 18.27
C ARG A 273 17.83 1.57 18.99
#